data_7317612088e27b6f314ae97325088a33
#
_entry.id   7317612088e27b6f314ae97325088a33
#
_cell.length_a   1.000
_cell.length_b   1.000
_cell.length_c   1.000
_cell.angle_alpha   90.00
_cell.angle_beta   90.00
_cell.angle_gamma   90.00
#
_symmetry.space_group_name_H-M   'P 1'
#
loop_
_entity.id
_entity.type
_entity.pdbx_description
1 polymer ?
#
loop_
_entity_poly.entity_id
_entity_poly.type
_entity_poly.pdbx_seq_one_letter_code
_entity_poly.pdbx_strand_id
1 'polypeptide(L)'
;MKKYHSLCPIETTLNLIGNKWKILIIRDLLQGTKRFGELRKSISFTKNQNISQNVLTQNLRELEEAKLIKRKVYAEVPPKVEYSLTSLGNSLESILKSL
;
A
#
# COMPACT_ATOMS: atom_id res chain seq x y z
N MET A 1 25.87 3.11 -1.06
CA MET A 1 24.51 3.24 -1.47
C MET A 1 23.95 1.96 -2.07
N LYS A 2 22.75 1.66 -1.71
CA LYS A 2 22.16 0.44 -2.15
C LYS A 2 21.48 0.58 -3.49
N LYS A 3 21.73 -0.33 -4.35
CA LYS A 3 21.13 -0.30 -5.63
C LYS A 3 20.10 -1.38 -5.77
N TYR A 4 18.96 -1.03 -6.34
CA TYR A 4 17.95 -2.02 -6.63
C TYR A 4 18.16 -2.51 -8.02
N HIS A 5 18.37 -3.80 -8.15
CA HIS A 5 18.55 -4.40 -9.45
C HIS A 5 17.21 -4.86 -9.95
N SER A 6 16.85 -4.40 -11.11
CA SER A 6 15.60 -4.81 -11.71
C SER A 6 15.59 -6.30 -12.01
N LEU A 7 16.76 -6.93 -11.95
CA LEU A 7 16.85 -8.36 -12.22
C LEU A 7 16.24 -9.21 -11.11
N CYS A 8 15.99 -8.60 -9.94
CA CYS A 8 15.43 -9.34 -8.83
C CYS A 8 14.18 -8.63 -8.31
N PRO A 9 13.04 -8.82 -8.99
CA PRO A 9 11.81 -8.13 -8.59
C PRO A 9 11.37 -8.46 -7.16
N ILE A 10 11.62 -9.68 -6.72
CA ILE A 10 11.23 -10.08 -5.37
C ILE A 10 12.02 -9.29 -4.34
N GLU A 11 13.31 -9.16 -4.55
CA GLU A 11 14.15 -8.41 -3.63
C GLU A 11 13.73 -6.94 -3.59
N THR A 12 13.47 -6.37 -4.75
CA THR A 12 13.01 -4.99 -4.82
C THR A 12 11.69 -4.82 -4.08
N THR A 13 10.77 -5.77 -4.26
CA THR A 13 9.48 -5.72 -3.60
C THR A 13 9.64 -5.78 -2.09
N LEU A 14 10.50 -6.67 -1.59
CA LEU A 14 10.71 -6.78 -0.16
C LEU A 14 11.29 -5.50 0.42
N ASN A 15 12.18 -4.85 -0.31
CA ASN A 15 12.73 -3.57 0.13
C ASN A 15 11.64 -2.51 0.23
N LEU A 16 10.71 -2.51 -0.72
CA LEU A 16 9.63 -1.54 -0.72
C LEU A 16 8.70 -1.72 0.46
N ILE A 17 8.38 -2.96 0.79
CA ILE A 17 7.44 -3.22 1.88
C ILE A 17 8.10 -3.39 3.22
N GLY A 18 9.42 -3.10 3.31
CA GLY A 18 10.10 -3.09 4.59
C GLY A 18 9.61 -1.98 5.51
N ASN A 19 8.98 -0.98 4.93
CA ASN A 19 8.37 0.11 5.69
C ASN A 19 7.10 -0.40 6.35
N LYS A 20 6.97 -0.14 7.66
CA LYS A 20 5.83 -0.64 8.41
C LYS A 20 4.50 -0.18 7.84
N TRP A 21 4.45 1.08 7.41
CA TRP A 21 3.21 1.62 6.88
C TRP A 21 2.78 0.90 5.61
N LYS A 22 3.74 0.57 4.75
CA LYS A 22 3.43 -0.12 3.50
C LYS A 22 2.86 -1.51 3.74
N ILE A 23 3.42 -2.21 4.72
CA ILE A 23 2.92 -3.54 5.07
C ILE A 23 1.47 -3.45 5.54
N LEU A 24 1.16 -2.47 6.36
CA LEU A 24 -0.20 -2.31 6.87
C LEU A 24 -1.18 -1.92 5.77
N ILE A 25 -0.74 -1.10 4.83
CA ILE A 25 -1.59 -0.73 3.70
C ILE A 25 -1.94 -1.97 2.88
N ILE A 26 -0.95 -2.79 2.59
CA ILE A 26 -1.20 -3.98 1.79
C ILE A 26 -2.12 -4.95 2.53
N ARG A 27 -1.91 -5.12 3.83
CA ARG A 27 -2.78 -5.97 4.63
C ARG A 27 -4.24 -5.52 4.55
N ASP A 28 -4.46 -4.22 4.69
CA ASP A 28 -5.81 -3.69 4.60
C ASP A 28 -6.42 -3.95 3.24
N LEU A 29 -5.63 -3.74 2.19
CA LEU A 29 -6.15 -3.91 0.84
C LEU A 29 -6.35 -5.37 0.46
N LEU A 30 -5.73 -6.29 1.18
CA LEU A 30 -6.02 -7.71 0.99
C LEU A 30 -7.46 -8.04 1.36
N GLN A 31 -8.06 -7.23 2.20
CA GLN A 31 -9.46 -7.41 2.59
C GLN A 31 -10.43 -6.84 1.57
N GLY A 32 -9.94 -6.01 0.66
CA GLY A 32 -10.78 -5.41 -0.36
C GLY A 32 -10.38 -3.99 -0.65
N THR A 33 -11.13 -3.39 -1.55
CA THR A 33 -10.91 -2.01 -1.96
C THR A 33 -11.20 -1.06 -0.80
N LYS A 34 -10.35 -0.04 -0.64
CA LYS A 34 -10.50 0.91 0.44
C LYS A 34 -10.32 2.33 -0.06
N ARG A 35 -10.96 3.27 0.62
CA ARG A 35 -10.75 4.69 0.37
C ARG A 35 -9.64 5.19 1.26
N PHE A 36 -9.11 6.36 0.90
CA PHE A 36 -8.02 6.97 1.67
C PHE A 36 -8.37 7.10 3.15
N GLY A 37 -9.55 7.63 3.45
CA GLY A 37 -9.97 7.80 4.84
C GLY A 37 -10.10 6.50 5.59
N GLU A 38 -10.57 5.45 4.91
CA GLU A 38 -10.69 4.15 5.53
C GLU A 38 -9.34 3.56 5.86
N LEU A 39 -8.38 3.72 4.94
CA LEU A 39 -7.02 3.25 5.19
C LEU A 39 -6.39 3.99 6.36
N ARG A 40 -6.55 5.31 6.38
CA ARG A 40 -5.95 6.12 7.44
C ARG A 40 -6.49 5.73 8.80
N LYS A 41 -7.80 5.54 8.89
CA LYS A 41 -8.44 5.17 10.14
C LYS A 41 -8.00 3.79 10.61
N SER A 42 -7.99 2.82 9.70
CA SER A 42 -7.63 1.45 10.05
C SER A 42 -6.17 1.35 10.47
N ILE A 43 -5.28 2.00 9.75
CA ILE A 43 -3.86 1.95 10.06
C ILE A 43 -3.57 2.64 11.38
N SER A 44 -4.20 3.79 11.61
CA SER A 44 -4.02 4.51 12.86
C SER A 44 -4.47 3.66 14.04
N PHE A 45 -5.58 2.95 13.88
CA PHE A 45 -6.09 2.09 14.92
C PHE A 45 -5.11 0.96 15.23
N THR A 46 -4.61 0.32 14.18
CA THR A 46 -3.70 -0.82 14.32
C THR A 46 -2.42 -0.44 15.05
N LYS A 47 -1.85 0.70 14.69
CA LYS A 47 -0.59 1.14 15.30
C LYS A 47 -0.79 1.92 16.59
N ASN A 48 -2.04 2.21 16.92
CA ASN A 48 -2.38 3.02 18.08
C ASN A 48 -1.69 4.39 18.03
N GLN A 49 -1.56 4.91 16.84
CA GLN A 49 -1.04 6.27 16.63
C GLN A 49 -1.51 6.74 15.27
N ASN A 50 -1.72 8.03 15.15
CA ASN A 50 -2.22 8.60 13.91
C ASN A 50 -1.12 8.67 12.86
N ILE A 51 -1.44 8.19 11.67
CA ILE A 51 -0.54 8.38 10.55
C ILE A 51 -0.92 9.69 9.89
N SER A 52 0.07 10.52 9.59
CA SER A 52 -0.22 11.80 8.95
C SER A 52 -0.68 11.57 7.52
N GLN A 53 -1.46 12.53 7.03
CA GLN A 53 -1.96 12.46 5.66
C GLN A 53 -0.81 12.43 4.65
N ASN A 54 0.24 13.19 4.93
CA ASN A 54 1.39 13.24 4.03
C ASN A 54 2.14 11.91 3.97
N VAL A 55 2.33 11.28 5.12
CA VAL A 55 3.03 10.00 5.18
C VAL A 55 2.23 8.93 4.45
N LEU A 56 0.91 8.89 4.69
CA LEU A 56 0.07 7.92 4.00
C LEU A 56 0.07 8.15 2.49
N THR A 57 -0.06 9.39 2.07
CA THR A 57 -0.05 9.71 0.65
C THR A 57 1.27 9.29 0.01
N GLN A 58 2.38 9.57 0.68
CA GLN A 58 3.69 9.21 0.12
C GLN A 58 3.83 7.70 -0.02
N ASN A 59 3.40 6.95 0.99
CA ASN A 59 3.49 5.50 0.93
C ASN A 59 2.58 4.92 -0.15
N LEU A 60 1.38 5.46 -0.29
CA LEU A 60 0.46 5.00 -1.34
C LEU A 60 1.05 5.28 -2.71
N ARG A 61 1.67 6.45 -2.87
CA ARG A 61 2.26 6.80 -4.15
C ARG A 61 3.40 5.86 -4.52
N GLU A 62 4.23 5.53 -3.54
CA GLU A 62 5.34 4.62 -3.78
C GLU A 62 4.86 3.21 -4.12
N LEU A 63 3.82 2.76 -3.45
CA LEU A 63 3.24 1.44 -3.76
C LEU A 63 2.61 1.42 -5.15
N GLU A 64 2.00 2.54 -5.54
CA GLU A 64 1.41 2.64 -6.86
C GLU A 64 2.48 2.62 -7.93
N GLU A 65 3.58 3.32 -7.70
CA GLU A 65 4.69 3.34 -8.65
C GLU A 65 5.33 1.96 -8.79
N ALA A 66 5.31 1.18 -7.73
CA ALA A 66 5.84 -0.17 -7.75
C ALA A 66 4.85 -1.17 -8.36
N LYS A 67 3.68 -0.69 -8.79
CA LYS A 67 2.65 -1.53 -9.40
C LYS A 67 2.04 -2.54 -8.44
N LEU A 68 2.12 -2.28 -7.16
CA LEU A 68 1.53 -3.16 -6.16
C LEU A 68 0.08 -2.80 -5.86
N ILE A 69 -0.25 -1.52 -6.01
CA ILE A 69 -1.63 -1.06 -5.83
C ILE A 69 -2.01 -0.20 -7.01
N LYS A 70 -3.32 -0.02 -7.16
CA LYS A 70 -3.84 0.87 -8.19
C LYS A 70 -4.84 1.82 -7.54
N ARG A 71 -4.97 2.98 -8.15
CA ARG A 71 -5.85 4.03 -7.67
C ARG A 71 -6.89 4.31 -8.72
N LYS A 72 -8.14 4.36 -8.30
CA LYS A 72 -9.23 4.66 -9.20
C LYS A 72 -9.95 5.91 -8.73
N VAL A 73 -10.05 6.88 -9.61
CA VAL A 73 -10.71 8.15 -9.31
C VAL A 73 -12.06 8.16 -10.00
N TYR A 74 -13.11 8.45 -9.23
CA TYR A 74 -14.45 8.53 -9.76
C TYR A 74 -14.82 9.99 -9.95
N ALA A 75 -15.39 10.29 -11.10
CA ALA A 75 -15.81 11.66 -11.41
C ALA A 75 -17.14 11.95 -10.72
N GLU A 76 -17.04 12.30 -9.45
CA GLU A 76 -18.19 12.60 -8.60
C GLU A 76 -17.93 13.91 -7.87
N VAL A 77 -18.97 14.40 -7.20
CA VAL A 77 -18.85 15.57 -6.34
C VAL A 77 -19.40 15.22 -4.99
N PRO A 78 -18.54 15.09 -3.95
CA PRO A 78 -17.07 15.22 -4.00
C PRO A 78 -16.42 14.03 -4.69
N PRO A 79 -15.20 14.20 -5.18
CA PRO A 79 -14.52 13.11 -5.86
C PRO A 79 -14.27 11.92 -4.96
N LYS A 80 -14.36 10.74 -5.52
CA LYS A 80 -14.16 9.51 -4.81
C LYS A 80 -12.91 8.83 -5.34
N VAL A 81 -12.00 8.45 -4.44
CA VAL A 81 -10.77 7.77 -4.81
C VAL A 81 -10.69 6.47 -4.06
N GLU A 82 -10.47 5.39 -4.79
CA GLU A 82 -10.36 4.07 -4.20
C GLU A 82 -9.02 3.43 -4.52
N TYR A 83 -8.50 2.68 -3.57
CA TYR A 83 -7.25 1.97 -3.72
C TYR A 83 -7.50 0.48 -3.64
N SER A 84 -6.82 -0.28 -4.49
CA SER A 84 -6.95 -1.74 -4.47
C SER A 84 -5.62 -2.36 -4.89
N LEU A 85 -5.47 -3.65 -4.60
CA LEU A 85 -4.25 -4.36 -4.97
C LEU A 85 -4.29 -4.75 -6.43
N THR A 86 -3.11 -4.73 -7.04
CA THR A 86 -2.94 -5.32 -8.37
C THR A 86 -2.72 -6.82 -8.19
N SER A 87 -2.63 -7.54 -9.32
CA SER A 87 -2.29 -8.96 -9.25
C SER A 87 -0.96 -9.17 -8.53
N LEU A 88 0.01 -8.31 -8.83
CA LEU A 88 1.30 -8.39 -8.16
C LEU A 88 1.16 -8.16 -6.66
N GLY A 89 0.37 -7.16 -6.28
CA GLY A 89 0.15 -6.89 -4.86
C GLY A 89 -0.50 -8.07 -4.17
N ASN A 90 -1.48 -8.69 -4.80
CA ASN A 90 -2.14 -9.85 -4.21
C ASN A 90 -1.18 -11.01 -4.02
N SER A 91 -0.20 -11.14 -4.88
CA SER A 91 0.74 -12.25 -4.79
C SER A 91 1.63 -12.15 -3.55
N LEU A 92 1.62 -11.02 -2.87
CA LEU A 92 2.40 -10.85 -1.65
C LEU A 92 1.72 -11.44 -0.43
N GLU A 93 0.48 -11.91 -0.56
CA GLU A 93 -0.26 -12.40 0.58
C GLU A 93 0.47 -13.51 1.31
N SER A 94 0.99 -14.48 0.59
CA SER A 94 1.68 -15.59 1.24
C SER A 94 2.97 -15.13 1.91
N ILE A 95 3.64 -14.15 1.32
CA ILE A 95 4.86 -13.60 1.91
C ILE A 95 4.53 -12.90 3.22
N LEU A 96 3.49 -12.08 3.22
CA LEU A 96 3.12 -11.34 4.43
C LEU A 96 2.62 -12.27 5.52
N LYS A 97 1.98 -13.35 5.16
CA LYS A 97 1.48 -14.29 6.15
C LYS A 97 2.62 -15.04 6.84
N SER A 98 3.76 -15.15 6.20
CA SER A 98 4.89 -15.84 6.79
C SER A 98 5.74 -14.92 7.64
N LEU A 99 5.44 -13.65 7.66
CA LEU A 99 6.11 -12.69 8.53
C LEU A 99 5.43 -12.70 9.91
#